data_4751d8b3845a0d92f9c269570f817288
#
_entry.id   4751d8b3845a0d92f9c269570f817288
#
_cell.length_a   1.000
_cell.length_b   1.000
_cell.length_c   1.000
_cell.angle_alpha   90.00
_cell.angle_beta   90.00
_cell.angle_gamma   90.00
#
_symmetry.space_group_name_H-M   'P 1'
#
loop_
_entity.id
_entity.type
_entity.pdbx_description
1 polymer ?
#
loop_
_entity_poly.entity_id
_entity_poly.type
_entity_poly.pdbx_seq_one_letter_code
_entity_poly.pdbx_strand_id
1 'polypeptide(L)'
;MVQEAQGSKAPVQRIVDKVTGIFVPVVLGLSVLTFFIWMFFGGVDMLSHAMLSAVSVLVIACPCALGLATPTALMVGIGKAADHHILIKDAVALEQMRKVNVVVLDKTGTLTEGHPTVTGWLWAQPQEEHYKDVLLAAELKSEHPLAAAIVTALQEQEHIEPAALDSFESITGKGIKVSYQGTEYWAGSHKLLKDYHAALTDVLGEMLAQYESDSCSIIYFGRKNELLAIVAIKDQIKATSVEAVRELRTQGIDVYMLTGDGERTASSVAVRLGNIQYISDAMPDDKEEFVRQLQLQGKTVAMVGDGINDSQALACADVSIAMGKGTDIAMDVAMVTLMTSDLLLLPKAFNLSRQTVRLIHQNLFWAFIYNLIGIPIAAGLLYPINGLLLNPMLASAAMAFSSVSVVLNSLRLRY
;
A
#
# COMPACT_ATOMS: atom_id res chain seq x y z
N MET A 1 -13.37 -5.03 -9.47
CA MET A 1 -12.67 -4.58 -8.25
C MET A 1 -13.59 -4.13 -7.12
N VAL A 2 -14.38 -3.06 -7.20
CA VAL A 2 -15.25 -2.64 -6.06
C VAL A 2 -16.28 -3.71 -5.67
N GLN A 3 -16.88 -4.44 -6.62
CA GLN A 3 -17.79 -5.56 -6.34
C GLN A 3 -17.09 -6.79 -5.76
N GLU A 4 -15.86 -7.07 -6.14
CA GLU A 4 -15.07 -8.19 -5.60
C GLU A 4 -14.60 -7.90 -4.17
N ALA A 5 -14.21 -6.64 -3.88
CA ALA A 5 -13.86 -6.21 -2.54
C ALA A 5 -15.01 -6.39 -1.52
N GLN A 6 -16.25 -6.29 -1.97
CA GLN A 6 -17.43 -6.46 -1.12
C GLN A 6 -17.73 -7.95 -0.81
N GLY A 7 -17.21 -8.89 -1.59
CA GLY A 7 -17.43 -10.33 -1.43
C GLY A 7 -16.41 -11.04 -0.52
N SER A 8 -15.26 -10.43 -0.23
CA SER A 8 -14.22 -11.04 0.60
C SER A 8 -14.55 -10.93 2.10
N LYS A 9 -14.45 -12.07 2.83
CA LYS A 9 -14.64 -12.07 4.28
C LYS A 9 -13.43 -11.50 5.00
N ALA A 10 -13.58 -10.32 5.61
CA ALA A 10 -12.57 -9.74 6.49
C ALA A 10 -12.20 -10.71 7.65
N PRO A 11 -10.93 -10.72 8.12
CA PRO A 11 -10.53 -11.50 9.29
C PRO A 11 -11.40 -11.24 10.52
N VAL A 12 -11.82 -10.00 10.76
CA VAL A 12 -12.75 -9.62 11.83
C VAL A 12 -14.11 -10.34 11.69
N GLN A 13 -14.58 -10.59 10.48
CA GLN A 13 -15.84 -11.30 10.26
C GLN A 13 -15.76 -12.77 10.68
N ARG A 14 -14.62 -13.42 10.52
CA ARG A 14 -14.40 -14.80 11.01
C ARG A 14 -14.49 -14.87 12.54
N ILE A 15 -14.03 -13.84 13.24
CA ILE A 15 -14.16 -13.74 14.71
C ILE A 15 -15.63 -13.61 15.08
N VAL A 16 -16.40 -12.78 14.38
CA VAL A 16 -17.84 -12.59 14.58
C VAL A 16 -18.58 -13.90 14.36
N ASP A 17 -18.28 -14.62 13.29
CA ASP A 17 -18.90 -15.93 12.99
C ASP A 17 -18.63 -16.94 14.12
N LYS A 18 -17.39 -17.00 14.65
CA LYS A 18 -17.03 -17.88 15.77
C LYS A 18 -17.75 -17.50 17.06
N VAL A 19 -17.82 -16.22 17.37
CA VAL A 19 -18.54 -15.72 18.57
C VAL A 19 -20.03 -16.05 18.47
N THR A 20 -20.65 -15.83 17.33
CA THR A 20 -22.06 -16.14 17.08
C THR A 20 -22.34 -17.63 17.25
N GLY A 21 -21.44 -18.50 16.79
CA GLY A 21 -21.55 -19.94 16.95
C GLY A 21 -21.57 -20.42 18.41
N ILE A 22 -20.97 -19.66 19.33
CA ILE A 22 -21.03 -19.92 20.80
C ILE A 22 -22.24 -19.24 21.42
N PHE A 23 -22.50 -18.00 21.01
CA PHE A 23 -23.55 -17.16 21.58
C PHE A 23 -24.96 -17.75 21.43
N VAL A 24 -25.28 -18.25 20.24
CA VAL A 24 -26.63 -18.79 19.95
C VAL A 24 -26.99 -19.98 20.84
N PRO A 25 -26.17 -21.04 20.99
CA PRO A 25 -26.46 -22.12 21.94
C PRO A 25 -26.60 -21.67 23.39
N VAL A 26 -25.77 -20.72 23.84
CA VAL A 26 -25.85 -20.18 25.21
C VAL A 26 -27.18 -19.48 25.43
N VAL A 27 -27.63 -18.66 24.49
CA VAL A 27 -28.90 -17.94 24.58
C VAL A 27 -30.09 -18.90 24.58
N LEU A 28 -30.07 -19.95 23.74
CA LEU A 28 -31.09 -20.98 23.77
C LEU A 28 -31.19 -21.64 25.14
N GLY A 29 -30.04 -21.97 25.74
CA GLY A 29 -30.00 -22.50 27.11
C GLY A 29 -30.56 -21.54 28.15
N LEU A 30 -30.20 -20.24 28.06
CA LEU A 30 -30.73 -19.20 28.94
C LEU A 30 -32.23 -18.98 28.80
N SER A 31 -32.77 -19.07 27.57
CA SER A 31 -34.21 -18.97 27.32
C SER A 31 -34.97 -20.11 27.99
N VAL A 32 -34.47 -21.34 27.80
CA VAL A 32 -35.06 -22.55 28.45
C VAL A 32 -34.97 -22.43 29.98
N LEU A 33 -33.82 -22.02 30.50
CA LEU A 33 -33.64 -21.82 31.94
C LEU A 33 -34.61 -20.75 32.47
N THR A 34 -34.74 -19.63 31.76
CA THR A 34 -35.68 -18.56 32.09
C THR A 34 -37.12 -19.07 32.16
N PHE A 35 -37.52 -19.91 31.13
CA PHE A 35 -38.84 -20.51 31.13
C PHE A 35 -39.09 -21.33 32.41
N PHE A 36 -38.18 -22.22 32.79
CA PHE A 36 -38.35 -23.05 33.96
C PHE A 36 -38.34 -22.23 35.29
N ILE A 37 -37.48 -21.21 35.37
CA ILE A 37 -37.48 -20.33 36.57
C ILE A 37 -38.86 -19.69 36.75
N TRP A 38 -39.47 -19.17 35.70
CA TRP A 38 -40.79 -18.54 35.78
C TRP A 38 -41.91 -19.55 35.99
N MET A 39 -41.77 -20.78 35.52
CA MET A 39 -42.74 -21.87 35.83
C MET A 39 -42.74 -22.21 37.32
N PHE A 40 -41.62 -22.11 38.02
CA PHE A 40 -41.53 -22.41 39.44
C PHE A 40 -41.86 -21.22 40.36
N PHE A 41 -41.51 -19.99 39.91
CA PHE A 41 -41.60 -18.77 40.75
C PHE A 41 -42.61 -17.73 40.26
N GLY A 42 -43.28 -17.96 39.12
CA GLY A 42 -44.11 -16.98 38.41
C GLY A 42 -45.50 -16.73 39.01
N GLY A 43 -45.90 -17.43 40.09
CA GLY A 43 -47.18 -17.22 40.77
C GLY A 43 -48.40 -17.67 39.94
N VAL A 44 -49.51 -16.90 40.04
CA VAL A 44 -50.80 -17.26 39.40
C VAL A 44 -50.72 -17.28 37.89
N ASP A 45 -49.88 -16.37 37.27
CA ASP A 45 -49.71 -16.22 35.86
C ASP A 45 -48.40 -16.88 35.36
N MET A 46 -47.89 -17.90 36.06
CA MET A 46 -46.59 -18.54 35.81
C MET A 46 -46.33 -18.92 34.35
N LEU A 47 -47.32 -19.49 33.64
CA LEU A 47 -47.16 -19.92 32.23
C LEU A 47 -47.03 -18.71 31.29
N SER A 48 -47.84 -17.66 31.53
CA SER A 48 -47.76 -16.42 30.74
C SER A 48 -46.44 -15.72 30.92
N HIS A 49 -45.95 -15.60 32.15
CA HIS A 49 -44.66 -14.99 32.48
C HIS A 49 -43.49 -15.82 31.92
N ALA A 50 -43.56 -17.16 32.04
CA ALA A 50 -42.54 -18.06 31.50
C ALA A 50 -42.42 -17.94 29.96
N MET A 51 -43.55 -17.98 29.25
CA MET A 51 -43.61 -17.85 27.81
C MET A 51 -43.13 -16.48 27.35
N LEU A 52 -43.61 -15.38 27.96
CA LEU A 52 -43.25 -14.02 27.63
C LEU A 52 -41.74 -13.76 27.82
N SER A 53 -41.20 -14.16 28.96
CA SER A 53 -39.78 -13.95 29.27
C SER A 53 -38.89 -14.80 28.38
N ALA A 54 -39.20 -16.08 28.17
CA ALA A 54 -38.41 -16.96 27.32
C ALA A 54 -38.38 -16.47 25.86
N VAL A 55 -39.53 -16.07 25.30
CA VAL A 55 -39.63 -15.52 23.96
C VAL A 55 -38.91 -14.16 23.90
N SER A 56 -39.03 -13.29 24.91
CA SER A 56 -38.32 -12.00 24.95
C SER A 56 -36.81 -12.18 24.97
N VAL A 57 -36.29 -13.18 25.70
CA VAL A 57 -34.85 -13.53 25.68
C VAL A 57 -34.40 -13.97 24.31
N LEU A 58 -35.16 -14.82 23.61
CA LEU A 58 -34.82 -15.23 22.25
C LEU A 58 -34.83 -14.06 21.25
N VAL A 59 -35.84 -13.20 21.35
CA VAL A 59 -35.97 -12.05 20.45
C VAL A 59 -34.84 -11.04 20.66
N ILE A 60 -34.55 -10.66 21.92
CA ILE A 60 -33.55 -9.63 22.20
C ILE A 60 -32.12 -10.14 21.95
N ALA A 61 -31.91 -11.43 22.01
CA ALA A 61 -30.61 -12.04 21.76
C ALA A 61 -30.29 -12.23 20.27
N CYS A 62 -31.19 -11.85 19.36
CA CYS A 62 -30.88 -11.89 17.93
C CYS A 62 -29.65 -11.04 17.62
N PRO A 63 -28.56 -11.59 17.06
CA PRO A 63 -27.34 -10.83 16.74
C PRO A 63 -27.47 -10.06 15.42
N CYS A 64 -28.68 -9.52 15.09
CA CYS A 64 -28.97 -8.90 13.80
C CYS A 64 -28.03 -7.74 13.48
N ALA A 65 -27.76 -6.87 14.43
CA ALA A 65 -26.84 -5.75 14.30
C ALA A 65 -25.37 -6.20 14.12
N LEU A 66 -25.00 -7.35 14.69
CA LEU A 66 -23.66 -7.93 14.58
C LEU A 66 -23.34 -8.33 13.13
N GLY A 67 -24.31 -8.93 12.42
CA GLY A 67 -24.18 -9.29 11.02
C GLY A 67 -24.03 -8.10 10.07
N LEU A 68 -24.53 -6.92 10.45
CA LEU A 68 -24.44 -5.68 9.68
C LEU A 68 -23.22 -4.84 10.05
N ALA A 69 -22.64 -5.01 11.22
CA ALA A 69 -21.60 -4.13 11.79
C ALA A 69 -20.36 -4.03 10.90
N THR A 70 -19.83 -5.14 10.41
CA THR A 70 -18.64 -5.18 9.55
C THR A 70 -18.95 -4.81 8.10
N PRO A 71 -19.93 -5.43 7.41
CA PRO A 71 -20.18 -5.12 6.01
C PRO A 71 -20.53 -3.64 5.74
N THR A 72 -21.37 -3.03 6.59
CA THR A 72 -21.75 -1.63 6.38
C THR A 72 -20.57 -0.67 6.57
N ALA A 73 -19.72 -0.90 7.58
CA ALA A 73 -18.53 -0.08 7.79
C ALA A 73 -17.52 -0.25 6.64
N LEU A 74 -17.32 -1.49 6.16
CA LEU A 74 -16.45 -1.76 5.00
C LEU A 74 -16.96 -1.09 3.73
N MET A 75 -18.27 -1.22 3.43
CA MET A 75 -18.85 -0.56 2.25
C MET A 75 -18.61 0.95 2.27
N VAL A 76 -18.86 1.59 3.41
CA VAL A 76 -18.67 3.04 3.55
C VAL A 76 -17.18 3.40 3.47
N GLY A 77 -16.29 2.62 4.11
CA GLY A 77 -14.85 2.85 4.11
C GLY A 77 -14.23 2.69 2.71
N ILE A 78 -14.56 1.60 2.01
CA ILE A 78 -14.06 1.35 0.64
C ILE A 78 -14.67 2.39 -0.33
N GLY A 79 -15.94 2.73 -0.17
CA GLY A 79 -16.57 3.79 -0.97
C GLY A 79 -15.88 5.13 -0.79
N LYS A 80 -15.62 5.54 0.46
CA LYS A 80 -14.86 6.78 0.76
C LYS A 80 -13.43 6.73 0.22
N ALA A 81 -12.77 5.58 0.24
CA ALA A 81 -11.46 5.40 -0.37
C ALA A 81 -11.51 5.67 -1.87
N ALA A 82 -12.51 5.10 -2.56
CA ALA A 82 -12.71 5.30 -3.99
C ALA A 82 -13.01 6.78 -4.35
N ASP A 83 -13.81 7.48 -3.54
CA ASP A 83 -14.08 8.92 -3.68
C ASP A 83 -12.79 9.75 -3.57
N HIS A 84 -11.79 9.25 -2.86
CA HIS A 84 -10.45 9.84 -2.73
C HIS A 84 -9.41 9.26 -3.69
N HIS A 85 -9.82 8.60 -4.78
CA HIS A 85 -8.92 7.99 -5.76
C HIS A 85 -8.01 6.89 -5.18
N ILE A 86 -8.47 6.18 -4.15
CA ILE A 86 -7.80 5.05 -3.53
C ILE A 86 -8.66 3.81 -3.77
N LEU A 87 -8.17 2.87 -4.58
CA LEU A 87 -8.83 1.59 -4.81
C LEU A 87 -8.27 0.54 -3.85
N ILE A 88 -9.15 -0.06 -3.07
CA ILE A 88 -8.82 -1.15 -2.14
C ILE A 88 -9.43 -2.44 -2.70
N LYS A 89 -8.61 -3.45 -2.93
CA LYS A 89 -9.00 -4.69 -3.60
C LYS A 89 -9.97 -5.52 -2.77
N ASP A 90 -9.76 -5.55 -1.45
CA ASP A 90 -10.59 -6.35 -0.56
C ASP A 90 -10.58 -5.85 0.89
N ALA A 91 -11.42 -6.45 1.71
CA ALA A 91 -11.53 -6.14 3.13
C ALA A 91 -10.28 -6.56 3.93
N VAL A 92 -9.53 -7.55 3.45
CA VAL A 92 -8.28 -8.02 4.08
C VAL A 92 -7.21 -6.95 3.93
N ALA A 93 -7.07 -6.37 2.73
CA ALA A 93 -6.16 -5.26 2.45
C ALA A 93 -6.42 -4.08 3.38
N LEU A 94 -7.69 -3.69 3.55
CA LEU A 94 -8.07 -2.59 4.45
C LEU A 94 -7.71 -2.89 5.91
N GLU A 95 -7.90 -4.13 6.37
CA GLU A 95 -7.55 -4.51 7.74
C GLU A 95 -6.03 -4.61 7.97
N GLN A 96 -5.28 -5.11 6.98
CA GLN A 96 -3.82 -5.20 7.04
C GLN A 96 -3.17 -3.81 7.03
N MET A 97 -3.65 -2.88 6.20
CA MET A 97 -3.17 -1.49 6.17
C MET A 97 -3.15 -0.84 7.55
N ARG A 98 -4.14 -1.12 8.41
CA ARG A 98 -4.17 -0.58 9.78
C ARG A 98 -2.96 -0.99 10.60
N LYS A 99 -2.40 -2.19 10.35
CA LYS A 99 -1.31 -2.79 11.14
C LYS A 99 0.06 -2.31 10.68
N VAL A 100 0.13 -1.72 9.49
CA VAL A 100 1.39 -1.25 8.90
C VAL A 100 2.09 -0.30 9.84
N ASN A 101 3.35 -0.61 10.12
CA ASN A 101 4.27 0.21 10.91
C ASN A 101 5.54 0.59 10.14
N VAL A 102 5.77 -0.02 8.97
CA VAL A 102 6.86 0.31 8.06
C VAL A 102 6.32 0.46 6.65
N VAL A 103 6.73 1.53 5.97
CA VAL A 103 6.48 1.75 4.55
C VAL A 103 7.81 1.76 3.83
N VAL A 104 7.92 0.93 2.82
CA VAL A 104 9.06 0.88 1.90
C VAL A 104 8.61 1.48 0.57
N LEU A 105 9.28 2.53 0.14
CA LEU A 105 8.96 3.29 -1.07
C LEU A 105 10.04 3.04 -2.13
N ASP A 106 9.65 2.64 -3.32
CA ASP A 106 10.56 2.75 -4.45
C ASP A 106 10.84 4.23 -4.77
N LYS A 107 11.99 4.54 -5.33
CA LYS A 107 12.31 5.92 -5.72
C LYS A 107 11.58 6.32 -7.00
N THR A 108 11.84 5.58 -8.08
CA THR A 108 11.46 5.97 -9.45
C THR A 108 9.96 5.78 -9.68
N GLY A 109 9.26 6.82 -10.19
CA GLY A 109 7.82 6.77 -10.42
C GLY A 109 6.96 6.81 -9.15
N THR A 110 7.53 6.53 -7.97
CA THR A 110 6.85 6.58 -6.67
C THR A 110 7.14 7.87 -5.92
N LEU A 111 8.36 8.09 -5.47
CA LEU A 111 8.82 9.34 -4.83
C LEU A 111 9.09 10.45 -5.85
N THR A 112 9.42 10.07 -7.08
CA THR A 112 9.71 10.96 -8.19
C THR A 112 8.61 10.91 -9.25
N GLU A 113 8.62 11.85 -10.20
CA GLU A 113 7.60 11.95 -11.25
C GLU A 113 7.61 10.77 -12.24
N GLY A 114 8.72 10.01 -12.30
CA GLY A 114 8.90 8.90 -13.25
C GLY A 114 9.13 9.37 -14.69
N HIS A 115 9.45 10.63 -14.88
CA HIS A 115 9.81 11.23 -16.16
C HIS A 115 11.22 11.81 -16.06
N PRO A 116 12.25 10.95 -16.09
CA PRO A 116 13.63 11.40 -16.04
C PRO A 116 13.95 12.26 -17.26
N THR A 117 14.74 13.33 -17.04
CA THR A 117 15.24 14.21 -18.09
C THR A 117 16.76 14.35 -17.98
N VAL A 118 17.43 14.43 -19.11
CA VAL A 118 18.88 14.68 -19.12
C VAL A 118 19.12 16.14 -18.74
N THR A 119 19.90 16.34 -17.66
CA THR A 119 20.25 17.66 -17.14
C THR A 119 21.66 18.09 -17.50
N GLY A 120 22.52 17.16 -17.92
CA GLY A 120 23.88 17.47 -18.32
C GLY A 120 24.58 16.32 -19.03
N TRP A 121 25.54 16.71 -19.88
CA TRP A 121 26.44 15.85 -20.60
C TRP A 121 27.87 16.23 -20.29
N LEU A 122 28.71 15.26 -19.94
CA LEU A 122 30.14 15.44 -19.76
C LEU A 122 30.86 14.50 -20.74
N TRP A 123 31.43 15.05 -21.79
CA TRP A 123 32.23 14.31 -22.76
C TRP A 123 33.69 14.32 -22.37
N ALA A 124 34.34 13.17 -22.35
CA ALA A 124 35.75 13.03 -21.98
C ALA A 124 36.71 13.62 -23.04
N GLN A 125 36.25 13.67 -24.28
CA GLN A 125 37.02 14.20 -25.46
C GLN A 125 36.10 15.06 -26.32
N PRO A 126 36.63 15.92 -27.21
CA PRO A 126 35.85 16.67 -28.19
C PRO A 126 34.92 15.69 -28.94
N GLN A 127 33.68 16.06 -29.05
CA GLN A 127 32.60 15.20 -29.55
C GLN A 127 32.89 14.75 -30.98
N GLU A 128 33.03 13.42 -31.18
CA GLU A 128 32.84 12.82 -32.49
C GLU A 128 31.33 12.51 -32.62
N GLU A 129 30.70 13.09 -33.65
CA GLU A 129 29.22 12.96 -33.85
C GLU A 129 28.76 11.51 -33.82
N HIS A 130 29.57 10.58 -34.37
CA HIS A 130 29.23 9.16 -34.40
C HIS A 130 29.08 8.49 -33.04
N TYR A 131 29.63 9.02 -31.91
CA TYR A 131 29.43 8.48 -30.59
C TYR A 131 28.00 8.71 -30.11
N LYS A 132 27.40 9.83 -30.49
CA LYS A 132 25.98 10.11 -30.19
C LYS A 132 25.06 9.18 -30.98
N ASP A 133 25.40 8.88 -32.26
CA ASP A 133 24.63 7.96 -33.09
C ASP A 133 24.65 6.53 -32.53
N VAL A 134 25.81 6.08 -32.02
CA VAL A 134 25.94 4.77 -31.34
C VAL A 134 25.18 4.74 -30.04
N LEU A 135 25.29 5.79 -29.22
CA LEU A 135 24.54 5.87 -27.96
C LEU A 135 23.02 5.90 -28.18
N LEU A 136 22.55 6.69 -29.16
CA LEU A 136 21.15 6.71 -29.55
C LEU A 136 20.65 5.34 -29.96
N ALA A 137 21.41 4.66 -30.84
CA ALA A 137 21.05 3.32 -31.33
C ALA A 137 21.04 2.28 -30.19
N ALA A 138 21.94 2.38 -29.23
CA ALA A 138 22.02 1.51 -28.08
C ALA A 138 20.83 1.70 -27.15
N GLU A 139 20.50 2.95 -26.79
CA GLU A 139 19.42 3.28 -25.84
C GLU A 139 18.03 3.09 -26.46
N LEU A 140 17.87 3.20 -27.79
CA LEU A 140 16.63 2.85 -28.49
C LEU A 140 16.24 1.37 -28.34
N LYS A 141 17.20 0.48 -28.05
CA LYS A 141 16.94 -0.94 -27.80
C LYS A 141 16.78 -1.28 -26.31
N SER A 142 17.00 -0.32 -25.44
CA SER A 142 16.88 -0.47 -23.99
C SER A 142 15.46 -0.13 -23.53
N GLU A 143 14.87 -0.98 -22.70
CA GLU A 143 13.55 -0.75 -22.09
C GLU A 143 13.64 0.04 -20.77
N HIS A 144 14.82 0.48 -20.38
CA HIS A 144 15.02 1.18 -19.11
C HIS A 144 14.48 2.62 -19.17
N PRO A 145 13.78 3.13 -18.12
CA PRO A 145 13.25 4.51 -18.12
C PRO A 145 14.30 5.60 -18.35
N LEU A 146 15.55 5.41 -17.91
CA LEU A 146 16.65 6.34 -18.15
C LEU A 146 17.09 6.38 -19.62
N ALA A 147 16.94 5.25 -20.34
CA ALA A 147 17.22 5.19 -21.76
C ALA A 147 16.29 6.10 -22.57
N ALA A 148 15.00 6.11 -22.22
CA ALA A 148 14.03 6.99 -22.88
C ALA A 148 14.40 8.48 -22.72
N ALA A 149 14.93 8.89 -21.56
CA ALA A 149 15.43 10.25 -21.33
C ALA A 149 16.62 10.60 -22.26
N ILE A 150 17.57 9.66 -22.41
CA ILE A 150 18.74 9.83 -23.29
C ILE A 150 18.28 9.92 -24.74
N VAL A 151 17.39 9.02 -25.16
CA VAL A 151 16.83 9.02 -26.52
C VAL A 151 16.15 10.35 -26.84
N THR A 152 15.26 10.81 -25.96
CA THR A 152 14.58 12.10 -26.15
C THR A 152 15.59 13.25 -26.28
N ALA A 153 16.56 13.33 -25.38
CA ALA A 153 17.55 14.39 -25.38
C ALA A 153 18.50 14.37 -26.60
N LEU A 154 18.77 13.19 -27.17
CA LEU A 154 19.56 13.07 -28.38
C LEU A 154 18.73 13.38 -29.63
N GLN A 155 17.46 12.97 -29.69
CA GLN A 155 16.56 13.26 -30.81
C GLN A 155 16.17 14.74 -30.94
N GLU A 156 16.24 15.51 -29.84
CA GLU A 156 16.06 16.96 -29.86
C GLU A 156 17.26 17.71 -30.49
N GLN A 157 18.40 17.04 -30.65
CA GLN A 157 19.58 17.61 -31.32
C GLN A 157 19.50 17.36 -32.82
N GLU A 158 19.79 18.39 -33.61
CA GLU A 158 19.84 18.24 -35.08
C GLU A 158 21.01 17.33 -35.52
N HIS A 159 20.79 16.54 -36.55
CA HIS A 159 21.79 15.70 -37.22
C HIS A 159 22.27 14.43 -36.48
N ILE A 160 21.52 13.93 -35.47
CA ILE A 160 21.81 12.64 -34.83
C ILE A 160 20.89 11.56 -35.41
N GLU A 161 21.50 10.54 -36.05
CA GLU A 161 20.80 9.38 -36.60
C GLU A 161 21.28 8.09 -35.92
N PRO A 162 20.38 7.12 -35.62
CA PRO A 162 20.81 5.91 -34.95
C PRO A 162 21.75 5.06 -35.84
N ALA A 163 22.90 4.68 -35.29
CA ALA A 163 23.89 3.84 -35.97
C ALA A 163 23.35 2.42 -36.17
N ALA A 164 23.76 1.75 -37.26
CA ALA A 164 23.46 0.35 -37.51
C ALA A 164 24.34 -0.55 -36.62
N LEU A 165 23.79 -1.06 -35.51
CA LEU A 165 24.52 -1.90 -34.56
C LEU A 165 24.66 -3.34 -35.05
N ASP A 166 25.85 -3.93 -34.87
CA ASP A 166 26.13 -5.34 -35.21
C ASP A 166 25.48 -6.30 -34.19
N SER A 167 25.49 -5.92 -32.91
CA SER A 167 24.89 -6.70 -31.81
C SER A 167 24.42 -5.81 -30.67
N PHE A 168 23.47 -6.34 -29.84
CA PHE A 168 22.95 -5.71 -28.61
C PHE A 168 22.81 -6.78 -27.55
N GLU A 169 23.24 -6.47 -26.34
CA GLU A 169 23.12 -7.30 -25.15
C GLU A 169 22.71 -6.44 -23.94
N SER A 170 21.65 -6.83 -23.24
CA SER A 170 21.25 -6.21 -21.97
C SER A 170 21.89 -6.98 -20.82
N ILE A 171 22.60 -6.26 -19.93
CA ILE A 171 23.25 -6.81 -18.74
C ILE A 171 22.42 -6.42 -17.54
N THR A 172 21.66 -7.37 -17.02
CA THR A 172 20.70 -7.14 -15.92
C THR A 172 21.31 -6.37 -14.74
N GLY A 173 20.72 -5.24 -14.40
CA GLY A 173 21.12 -4.38 -13.28
C GLY A 173 22.46 -3.65 -13.45
N LYS A 174 23.10 -3.72 -14.62
CA LYS A 174 24.35 -3.01 -14.90
C LYS A 174 24.24 -2.03 -16.07
N GLY A 175 23.52 -2.40 -17.14
CA GLY A 175 23.38 -1.57 -18.33
C GLY A 175 23.28 -2.38 -19.61
N ILE A 176 23.76 -1.82 -20.72
CA ILE A 176 23.72 -2.40 -22.05
C ILE A 176 25.11 -2.41 -22.68
N LYS A 177 25.29 -3.35 -23.60
CA LYS A 177 26.51 -3.52 -24.39
C LYS A 177 26.12 -3.69 -25.85
N VAL A 178 26.85 -3.04 -26.76
CA VAL A 178 26.60 -3.07 -28.20
C VAL A 178 27.89 -3.20 -28.96
N SER A 179 27.82 -3.78 -30.16
CA SER A 179 28.92 -3.77 -31.14
C SER A 179 28.54 -2.87 -32.31
N TYR A 180 29.46 -2.02 -32.70
CA TYR A 180 29.36 -1.17 -33.88
C TYR A 180 30.68 -1.17 -34.64
N GLN A 181 30.64 -1.60 -35.92
CA GLN A 181 31.83 -1.74 -36.80
C GLN A 181 32.97 -2.55 -36.11
N GLY A 182 32.59 -3.68 -35.46
CA GLY A 182 33.53 -4.54 -34.77
C GLY A 182 34.14 -3.97 -33.49
N THR A 183 33.68 -2.80 -33.03
CA THR A 183 34.11 -2.17 -31.77
C THR A 183 33.02 -2.28 -30.73
N GLU A 184 33.40 -2.66 -29.53
CA GLU A 184 32.47 -2.79 -28.37
C GLU A 184 32.27 -1.45 -27.65
N TYR A 185 30.99 -1.10 -27.45
CA TYR A 185 30.54 0.04 -26.67
C TYR A 185 29.61 -0.46 -25.57
N TRP A 186 29.52 0.31 -24.48
CA TRP A 186 28.67 0.01 -23.33
C TRP A 186 28.09 1.30 -22.75
N ALA A 187 26.86 1.17 -22.20
CA ALA A 187 26.24 2.25 -21.44
C ALA A 187 25.58 1.67 -20.18
N GLY A 188 25.78 2.31 -19.01
CA GLY A 188 25.21 1.79 -17.79
C GLY A 188 25.71 2.42 -16.49
N SER A 189 25.51 1.68 -15.40
CA SER A 189 25.79 2.10 -14.04
C SER A 189 27.29 2.11 -13.70
N HIS A 190 27.62 2.64 -12.52
CA HIS A 190 28.99 2.60 -11.97
C HIS A 190 29.53 1.16 -11.83
N LYS A 191 28.65 0.15 -11.66
CA LYS A 191 29.07 -1.28 -11.64
C LYS A 191 29.65 -1.68 -13.00
N LEU A 192 29.01 -1.26 -14.10
CA LEU A 192 29.50 -1.55 -15.44
C LEU A 192 30.80 -0.81 -15.75
N LEU A 193 30.92 0.45 -15.33
CA LEU A 193 32.19 1.22 -15.44
C LEU A 193 33.36 0.47 -14.78
N LYS A 194 33.16 -0.12 -13.59
CA LYS A 194 34.15 -0.92 -12.90
C LYS A 194 34.50 -2.21 -13.62
N ASP A 195 33.52 -2.90 -14.17
CA ASP A 195 33.73 -4.15 -14.92
C ASP A 195 34.65 -3.90 -16.13
N TYR A 196 34.50 -2.76 -16.79
CA TYR A 196 35.31 -2.33 -17.93
C TYR A 196 36.63 -1.66 -17.54
N HIS A 197 36.92 -1.50 -16.24
CA HIS A 197 38.12 -0.82 -15.73
C HIS A 197 38.38 0.54 -16.37
N ALA A 198 37.30 1.25 -16.79
CA ALA A 198 37.42 2.56 -17.38
C ALA A 198 37.74 3.61 -16.34
N ALA A 199 38.78 4.41 -16.58
CA ALA A 199 39.27 5.42 -15.63
C ALA A 199 38.47 6.70 -15.72
N LEU A 200 38.13 7.27 -14.57
CA LEU A 200 37.63 8.65 -14.41
C LEU A 200 38.83 9.59 -14.27
N THR A 201 38.85 10.65 -15.07
CA THR A 201 39.82 11.74 -14.86
C THR A 201 39.41 12.60 -13.67
N ASP A 202 40.36 13.26 -12.99
CA ASP A 202 40.07 14.09 -11.81
C ASP A 202 39.02 15.18 -12.11
N VAL A 203 39.09 15.80 -13.27
CA VAL A 203 38.15 16.85 -13.72
C VAL A 203 36.73 16.30 -13.89
N LEU A 204 36.59 15.12 -14.50
CA LEU A 204 35.29 14.48 -14.64
C LEU A 204 34.75 14.03 -13.28
N GLY A 205 35.62 13.65 -12.33
CA GLY A 205 35.26 13.29 -10.96
C GLY A 205 34.66 14.43 -10.16
N GLU A 206 35.23 15.65 -10.26
CA GLU A 206 34.69 16.83 -9.59
C GLU A 206 33.31 17.23 -10.13
N MET A 207 33.14 17.25 -11.46
CA MET A 207 31.84 17.55 -12.09
C MET A 207 30.80 16.46 -11.81
N LEU A 208 31.19 15.19 -11.77
CA LEU A 208 30.35 14.06 -11.38
C LEU A 208 29.83 14.25 -9.95
N ALA A 209 30.70 14.61 -9.01
CA ALA A 209 30.32 14.84 -7.61
C ALA A 209 29.24 15.93 -7.47
N GLN A 210 29.30 16.96 -8.32
CA GLN A 210 28.26 17.99 -8.35
C GLN A 210 26.90 17.44 -8.82
N TYR A 211 26.87 16.67 -9.90
CA TYR A 211 25.61 16.05 -10.39
C TYR A 211 25.03 15.06 -9.41
N GLU A 212 25.87 14.27 -8.72
CA GLU A 212 25.41 13.33 -7.69
C GLU A 212 24.84 14.09 -6.47
N SER A 213 25.43 15.24 -6.08
CA SER A 213 24.89 16.09 -5.00
C SER A 213 23.53 16.70 -5.36
N ASP A 214 23.27 16.92 -6.67
CA ASP A 214 22.00 17.42 -7.20
C ASP A 214 20.94 16.32 -7.38
N SER A 215 21.19 15.12 -6.88
CA SER A 215 20.30 13.94 -6.96
C SER A 215 20.11 13.41 -8.40
N CYS A 216 21.10 13.59 -9.27
CA CYS A 216 21.08 13.04 -10.61
C CYS A 216 21.46 11.55 -10.60
N SER A 217 20.74 10.73 -11.36
CA SER A 217 21.18 9.40 -11.74
C SER A 217 22.22 9.49 -12.82
N ILE A 218 23.29 8.71 -12.71
CA ILE A 218 24.44 8.81 -13.62
C ILE A 218 24.52 7.58 -14.51
N ILE A 219 24.56 7.81 -15.80
CA ILE A 219 24.86 6.80 -16.82
C ILE A 219 26.24 7.09 -17.41
N TYR A 220 27.08 6.06 -17.42
CA TYR A 220 28.41 6.08 -18.03
C TYR A 220 28.32 5.45 -19.40
N PHE A 221 28.87 6.10 -20.41
CA PHE A 221 29.00 5.61 -21.77
C PHE A 221 30.48 5.46 -22.14
N GLY A 222 30.85 4.29 -22.63
CA GLY A 222 32.27 4.01 -22.95
C GLY A 222 32.44 3.06 -24.11
N ARG A 223 33.71 2.96 -24.54
CA ARG A 223 34.20 2.10 -25.58
C ARG A 223 35.35 1.24 -25.05
N LYS A 224 35.20 -0.09 -24.99
CA LYS A 224 36.21 -0.96 -24.34
C LYS A 224 36.50 -0.39 -22.91
N ASN A 225 37.78 -0.13 -22.61
CA ASN A 225 38.25 0.38 -21.33
C ASN A 225 38.30 1.92 -21.25
N GLU A 226 37.70 2.62 -22.21
CA GLU A 226 37.71 4.08 -22.29
C GLU A 226 36.34 4.66 -21.98
N LEU A 227 36.26 5.61 -21.05
CA LEU A 227 35.06 6.38 -20.80
C LEU A 227 34.93 7.50 -21.85
N LEU A 228 33.82 7.54 -22.56
CA LEU A 228 33.52 8.54 -23.58
C LEU A 228 32.67 9.68 -23.06
N ALA A 229 31.62 9.34 -22.28
CA ALA A 229 30.72 10.34 -21.73
C ALA A 229 30.10 9.91 -20.39
N ILE A 230 29.69 10.92 -19.62
CA ILE A 230 28.82 10.78 -18.46
C ILE A 230 27.54 11.54 -18.76
N VAL A 231 26.40 10.91 -18.56
CA VAL A 231 25.08 11.48 -18.74
C VAL A 231 24.45 11.66 -17.36
N ALA A 232 24.14 12.87 -17.00
CA ALA A 232 23.43 13.20 -15.75
C ALA A 232 21.93 13.30 -16.05
N ILE A 233 21.14 12.46 -15.39
CA ILE A 233 19.69 12.35 -15.58
C ILE A 233 19.03 12.66 -14.26
N LYS A 234 18.05 13.53 -14.27
CA LYS A 234 17.30 13.92 -13.08
C LYS A 234 15.85 13.52 -13.20
N ASP A 235 15.40 12.76 -12.23
CA ASP A 235 13.99 12.51 -12.03
C ASP A 235 13.51 13.36 -10.84
N GLN A 236 12.60 14.28 -11.10
CA GLN A 236 12.18 15.26 -10.11
C GLN A 236 11.39 14.60 -8.97
N ILE A 237 11.76 14.89 -7.72
CA ILE A 237 10.96 14.50 -6.56
C ILE A 237 9.60 15.19 -6.67
N LYS A 238 8.50 14.43 -6.55
CA LYS A 238 7.15 14.99 -6.58
C LYS A 238 6.99 16.04 -5.49
N ALA A 239 6.28 17.09 -5.78
CA ALA A 239 6.04 18.18 -4.83
C ALA A 239 5.38 17.69 -3.52
N THR A 240 4.59 16.62 -3.61
CA THR A 240 3.86 16.03 -2.48
C THR A 240 4.67 15.00 -1.69
N SER A 241 5.82 14.52 -2.18
CA SER A 241 6.58 13.44 -1.55
C SER A 241 7.13 13.82 -0.17
N VAL A 242 7.66 15.02 -0.03
CA VAL A 242 8.21 15.50 1.25
C VAL A 242 7.12 15.56 2.33
N GLU A 243 5.96 16.09 1.98
CA GLU A 243 4.83 16.18 2.90
C GLU A 243 4.22 14.82 3.21
N ALA A 244 4.09 13.94 2.22
CA ALA A 244 3.60 12.58 2.42
C ALA A 244 4.49 11.78 3.39
N VAL A 245 5.82 11.87 3.23
CA VAL A 245 6.78 11.24 4.15
C VAL A 245 6.64 11.80 5.57
N ARG A 246 6.50 13.13 5.69
CA ARG A 246 6.29 13.78 6.99
C ARG A 246 4.99 13.28 7.66
N GLU A 247 3.89 13.21 6.92
CA GLU A 247 2.61 12.74 7.44
C GLU A 247 2.67 11.25 7.86
N LEU A 248 3.34 10.38 7.09
CA LEU A 248 3.55 8.99 7.46
C LEU A 248 4.29 8.88 8.79
N ARG A 249 5.37 9.63 8.96
CA ARG A 249 6.15 9.64 10.22
C ARG A 249 5.35 10.19 11.41
N THR A 250 4.49 11.20 11.21
CA THR A 250 3.58 11.70 12.27
C THR A 250 2.53 10.66 12.66
N GLN A 251 2.20 9.75 11.76
CA GLN A 251 1.33 8.60 12.04
C GLN A 251 2.04 7.43 12.74
N GLY A 252 3.35 7.57 13.05
CA GLY A 252 4.17 6.55 13.70
C GLY A 252 4.59 5.43 12.75
N ILE A 253 4.69 5.70 11.45
CA ILE A 253 5.12 4.76 10.42
C ILE A 253 6.58 5.08 10.06
N ASP A 254 7.46 4.07 10.14
CA ASP A 254 8.84 4.18 9.68
C ASP A 254 8.86 4.16 8.15
N VAL A 255 9.67 5.03 7.53
CA VAL A 255 9.74 5.17 6.08
C VAL A 255 11.14 4.85 5.59
N TYR A 256 11.21 3.93 4.62
CA TYR A 256 12.43 3.54 3.92
C TYR A 256 12.30 3.82 2.42
N MET A 257 13.39 4.21 1.79
CA MET A 257 13.50 4.31 0.34
C MET A 257 14.39 3.21 -0.19
N LEU A 258 13.95 2.52 -1.24
CA LEU A 258 14.78 1.59 -2.01
C LEU A 258 15.05 2.16 -3.39
N THR A 259 16.29 2.02 -3.87
CA THR A 259 16.66 2.51 -5.21
C THR A 259 17.83 1.71 -5.78
N GLY A 260 17.80 1.51 -7.10
CA GLY A 260 18.96 1.01 -7.83
C GLY A 260 20.06 2.05 -8.08
N ASP A 261 19.84 3.32 -7.70
CA ASP A 261 20.87 4.36 -7.80
C ASP A 261 22.00 4.15 -6.81
N GLY A 262 23.16 4.74 -7.14
CA GLY A 262 24.32 4.73 -6.26
C GLY A 262 24.11 5.54 -4.97
N GLU A 263 24.94 5.22 -3.97
CA GLU A 263 24.89 5.73 -2.59
C GLU A 263 24.76 7.25 -2.50
N ARG A 264 25.51 8.01 -3.29
CA ARG A 264 25.50 9.51 -3.22
C ARG A 264 24.16 10.07 -3.66
N THR A 265 23.61 9.57 -4.76
CA THR A 265 22.28 10.00 -5.26
C THR A 265 21.19 9.63 -4.27
N ALA A 266 21.21 8.39 -3.75
CA ALA A 266 20.25 7.93 -2.76
C ALA A 266 20.28 8.76 -1.48
N SER A 267 21.48 9.03 -0.95
CA SER A 267 21.68 9.89 0.22
C SER A 267 21.13 11.30 0.00
N SER A 268 21.42 11.93 -1.14
CA SER A 268 20.94 13.27 -1.46
C SER A 268 19.41 13.34 -1.51
N VAL A 269 18.74 12.35 -2.11
CA VAL A 269 17.27 12.24 -2.11
C VAL A 269 16.73 12.03 -0.71
N ALA A 270 17.32 11.13 0.08
CA ALA A 270 16.90 10.81 1.44
C ALA A 270 16.95 12.05 2.36
N VAL A 271 18.00 12.86 2.26
CA VAL A 271 18.12 14.13 2.98
C VAL A 271 17.00 15.10 2.62
N ARG A 272 16.69 15.25 1.33
CA ARG A 272 15.61 16.14 0.85
C ARG A 272 14.23 15.67 1.30
N LEU A 273 14.04 14.38 1.54
CA LEU A 273 12.81 13.78 2.06
C LEU A 273 12.74 13.78 3.61
N GLY A 274 13.64 14.50 4.29
CA GLY A 274 13.65 14.64 5.75
C GLY A 274 14.46 13.57 6.46
N ASN A 275 15.60 13.19 5.93
CA ASN A 275 16.52 12.17 6.43
C ASN A 275 15.85 10.82 6.67
N ILE A 276 15.20 10.28 5.64
CA ILE A 276 14.65 8.92 5.68
C ILE A 276 15.78 7.89 5.52
N GLN A 277 15.54 6.68 6.02
CA GLN A 277 16.46 5.57 5.79
C GLN A 277 16.35 5.10 4.34
N TYR A 278 17.45 4.64 3.76
CA TYR A 278 17.48 4.21 2.36
C TYR A 278 18.44 3.03 2.15
N ILE A 279 18.23 2.31 1.06
CA ILE A 279 19.14 1.32 0.51
C ILE A 279 19.40 1.69 -0.93
N SER A 280 20.68 1.89 -1.25
CA SER A 280 21.21 2.19 -2.58
C SER A 280 21.63 0.92 -3.31
N ASP A 281 21.89 1.02 -4.61
CA ASP A 281 22.39 -0.07 -5.46
C ASP A 281 21.55 -1.36 -5.38
N ALA A 282 20.27 -1.25 -4.99
CA ALA A 282 19.39 -2.39 -4.76
C ALA A 282 18.94 -3.03 -6.09
N MET A 283 19.23 -4.31 -6.24
CA MET A 283 18.69 -5.16 -7.29
C MET A 283 17.25 -5.59 -6.92
N PRO A 284 16.43 -6.08 -7.87
CA PRO A 284 15.08 -6.57 -7.56
C PRO A 284 15.03 -7.61 -6.43
N ASP A 285 15.97 -8.55 -6.41
CA ASP A 285 16.07 -9.58 -5.36
C ASP A 285 16.44 -8.97 -3.99
N ASP A 286 17.29 -7.94 -3.96
CA ASP A 286 17.66 -7.25 -2.72
C ASP A 286 16.46 -6.52 -2.11
N LYS A 287 15.56 -5.99 -2.96
CA LYS A 287 14.32 -5.33 -2.51
C LYS A 287 13.38 -6.32 -1.82
N GLU A 288 13.21 -7.51 -2.39
CA GLU A 288 12.42 -8.57 -1.77
C GLU A 288 13.04 -9.01 -0.43
N GLU A 289 14.34 -9.27 -0.42
CA GLU A 289 15.06 -9.71 0.78
C GLU A 289 14.95 -8.68 1.91
N PHE A 290 15.06 -7.39 1.60
CA PHE A 290 14.89 -6.32 2.59
C PHE A 290 13.49 -6.31 3.22
N VAL A 291 12.43 -6.46 2.41
CA VAL A 291 11.06 -6.56 2.91
C VAL A 291 10.92 -7.77 3.86
N ARG A 292 11.47 -8.94 3.47
CA ARG A 292 11.46 -10.16 4.30
C ARG A 292 12.22 -9.97 5.61
N GLN A 293 13.36 -9.28 5.59
CA GLN A 293 14.14 -9.00 6.80
C GLN A 293 13.35 -8.14 7.80
N LEU A 294 12.63 -7.12 7.31
CA LEU A 294 11.74 -6.31 8.16
C LEU A 294 10.60 -7.15 8.76
N GLN A 295 10.01 -8.04 7.98
CA GLN A 295 8.95 -8.95 8.44
C GLN A 295 9.47 -9.92 9.50
N LEU A 296 10.69 -10.46 9.35
CA LEU A 296 11.35 -11.32 10.35
C LEU A 296 11.62 -10.58 11.67
N GLN A 297 11.79 -9.26 11.64
CA GLN A 297 11.87 -8.41 12.83
C GLN A 297 10.49 -8.13 13.47
N GLY A 298 9.42 -8.73 12.97
CA GLY A 298 8.04 -8.54 13.46
C GLY A 298 7.40 -7.24 12.99
N LYS A 299 7.94 -6.60 11.96
CA LYS A 299 7.33 -5.42 11.34
C LYS A 299 6.23 -5.85 10.36
N THR A 300 5.19 -5.05 10.25
CA THR A 300 4.16 -5.16 9.21
C THR A 300 4.49 -4.16 8.12
N VAL A 301 4.88 -4.65 6.96
CA VAL A 301 5.50 -3.86 5.88
C VAL A 301 4.51 -3.59 4.77
N ALA A 302 4.38 -2.33 4.38
CA ALA A 302 3.77 -1.94 3.12
C ALA A 302 4.87 -1.60 2.10
N MET A 303 4.82 -2.23 0.92
CA MET A 303 5.67 -1.87 -0.22
C MET A 303 4.85 -1.04 -1.21
N VAL A 304 5.44 0.08 -1.64
CA VAL A 304 4.85 1.01 -2.62
C VAL A 304 5.79 1.12 -3.82
N GLY A 305 5.29 0.83 -5.01
CA GLY A 305 6.08 0.86 -6.24
C GLY A 305 5.23 1.04 -7.49
N ASP A 306 5.89 1.16 -8.64
CA ASP A 306 5.26 1.22 -9.97
C ASP A 306 5.17 -0.15 -10.67
N GLY A 307 5.88 -1.14 -10.18
CA GLY A 307 5.71 -2.57 -10.44
C GLY A 307 6.58 -3.22 -11.48
N ILE A 308 7.35 -2.51 -12.29
CA ILE A 308 8.22 -3.19 -13.27
C ILE A 308 9.37 -3.92 -12.56
N ASN A 309 10.06 -3.20 -11.67
CA ASN A 309 11.23 -3.72 -10.97
C ASN A 309 10.93 -4.16 -9.52
N ASP A 310 9.71 -3.95 -9.05
CA ASP A 310 9.30 -4.13 -7.66
C ASP A 310 8.29 -5.25 -7.45
N SER A 311 7.91 -5.97 -8.53
CA SER A 311 6.86 -6.99 -8.50
C SER A 311 7.09 -8.07 -7.43
N GLN A 312 8.33 -8.52 -7.22
CA GLN A 312 8.70 -9.49 -6.20
C GLN A 312 8.54 -8.90 -4.79
N ALA A 313 9.06 -7.69 -4.56
CA ALA A 313 8.92 -7.00 -3.29
C ALA A 313 7.46 -6.66 -2.95
N LEU A 314 6.66 -6.23 -3.95
CA LEU A 314 5.22 -6.02 -3.80
C LEU A 314 4.49 -7.32 -3.43
N ALA A 315 4.82 -8.43 -4.08
CA ALA A 315 4.17 -9.72 -3.83
C ALA A 315 4.48 -10.28 -2.43
N CYS A 316 5.67 -10.03 -1.87
CA CYS A 316 6.06 -10.53 -0.56
C CYS A 316 5.64 -9.64 0.61
N ALA A 317 5.32 -8.35 0.37
CA ALA A 317 4.91 -7.40 1.41
C ALA A 317 3.55 -7.78 2.03
N ASP A 318 3.34 -7.38 3.31
CA ASP A 318 2.04 -7.57 3.99
C ASP A 318 0.93 -6.75 3.34
N VAL A 319 1.29 -5.59 2.78
CA VAL A 319 0.41 -4.73 1.98
C VAL A 319 1.16 -4.26 0.75
N SER A 320 0.68 -4.61 -0.43
CA SER A 320 1.19 -4.11 -1.71
C SER A 320 0.37 -2.92 -2.20
N ILE A 321 1.06 -1.83 -2.55
CA ILE A 321 0.44 -0.58 -2.99
C ILE A 321 1.05 -0.17 -4.33
N ALA A 322 0.22 -0.08 -5.37
CA ALA A 322 0.64 0.39 -6.69
C ALA A 322 0.28 1.87 -6.90
N MET A 323 1.16 2.58 -7.62
CA MET A 323 0.86 3.93 -8.13
C MET A 323 0.04 3.83 -9.42
N GLY A 324 -0.94 4.71 -9.63
CA GLY A 324 -1.90 4.64 -10.73
C GLY A 324 -1.32 4.87 -12.14
N LYS A 325 -0.07 5.30 -12.25
CA LYS A 325 0.72 5.31 -13.49
C LYS A 325 1.64 4.08 -13.60
N GLY A 326 1.57 3.16 -12.65
CA GLY A 326 2.32 1.91 -12.68
C GLY A 326 1.83 0.96 -13.77
N THR A 327 2.55 -0.12 -13.96
CA THR A 327 2.18 -1.13 -14.97
C THR A 327 0.92 -1.90 -14.58
N ASP A 328 0.25 -2.48 -15.58
CA ASP A 328 -0.90 -3.37 -15.37
C ASP A 328 -0.54 -4.52 -14.43
N ILE A 329 0.70 -5.03 -14.48
CA ILE A 329 1.21 -6.09 -13.59
C ILE A 329 1.21 -5.64 -12.13
N ALA A 330 1.67 -4.40 -11.85
CA ALA A 330 1.63 -3.87 -10.49
C ALA A 330 0.21 -3.73 -9.96
N MET A 331 -0.71 -3.24 -10.79
CA MET A 331 -2.11 -3.09 -10.42
C MET A 331 -2.80 -4.43 -10.17
N ASP A 332 -2.42 -5.49 -10.88
CA ASP A 332 -2.97 -6.84 -10.67
C ASP A 332 -2.50 -7.47 -9.35
N VAL A 333 -1.24 -7.27 -8.99
CA VAL A 333 -0.62 -7.82 -7.76
C VAL A 333 -1.00 -6.98 -6.54
N ALA A 334 -1.19 -5.67 -6.70
CA ALA A 334 -1.42 -4.76 -5.59
C ALA A 334 -2.75 -4.99 -4.87
N MET A 335 -2.69 -4.94 -3.55
CA MET A 335 -3.87 -4.93 -2.67
C MET A 335 -4.56 -3.56 -2.68
N VAL A 336 -3.79 -2.49 -2.92
CA VAL A 336 -4.27 -1.11 -2.97
C VAL A 336 -3.66 -0.40 -4.17
N THR A 337 -4.47 0.38 -4.89
CA THR A 337 -4.00 1.21 -6.00
C THR A 337 -4.33 2.67 -5.75
N LEU A 338 -3.30 3.53 -5.77
CA LEU A 338 -3.47 4.98 -5.73
C LEU A 338 -3.65 5.48 -7.16
N MET A 339 -4.86 5.88 -7.55
CA MET A 339 -5.22 6.16 -8.94
C MET A 339 -4.53 7.39 -9.55
N THR A 340 -3.90 8.21 -8.73
CA THR A 340 -3.14 9.38 -9.17
C THR A 340 -1.68 9.26 -8.74
N SER A 341 -0.83 10.13 -9.29
CA SER A 341 0.58 10.20 -8.88
C SER A 341 0.81 10.96 -7.55
N ASP A 342 -0.25 11.46 -6.91
CA ASP A 342 -0.16 12.17 -5.63
C ASP A 342 0.15 11.24 -4.47
N LEU A 343 1.34 11.34 -3.91
CA LEU A 343 1.78 10.50 -2.80
C LEU A 343 1.05 10.81 -1.47
N LEU A 344 0.39 11.97 -1.33
CA LEU A 344 -0.44 12.29 -0.16
C LEU A 344 -1.65 11.36 -0.01
N LEU A 345 -2.02 10.64 -1.06
CA LEU A 345 -3.04 9.59 -0.96
C LEU A 345 -2.61 8.45 -0.04
N LEU A 346 -1.30 8.20 0.09
CA LEU A 346 -0.78 7.11 0.90
C LEU A 346 -1.05 7.30 2.41
N PRO A 347 -0.65 8.41 3.07
CA PRO A 347 -1.03 8.66 4.47
C PRO A 347 -2.54 8.77 4.67
N LYS A 348 -3.30 9.28 3.69
CA LYS A 348 -4.77 9.30 3.72
C LYS A 348 -5.34 7.88 3.71
N ALA A 349 -4.81 6.98 2.90
CA ALA A 349 -5.23 5.58 2.82
C ALA A 349 -5.04 4.86 4.17
N PHE A 350 -3.88 5.01 4.83
CA PHE A 350 -3.64 4.46 6.16
C PHE A 350 -4.58 5.03 7.22
N ASN A 351 -4.81 6.34 7.21
CA ASN A 351 -5.73 6.98 8.14
C ASN A 351 -7.17 6.47 7.95
N LEU A 352 -7.63 6.36 6.70
CA LEU A 352 -8.96 5.85 6.37
C LEU A 352 -9.14 4.40 6.80
N SER A 353 -8.11 3.56 6.58
CA SER A 353 -8.10 2.18 7.08
C SER A 353 -8.27 2.14 8.60
N ARG A 354 -7.48 2.92 9.35
CA ARG A 354 -7.57 3.01 10.81
C ARG A 354 -8.95 3.47 11.28
N GLN A 355 -9.53 4.47 10.62
CA GLN A 355 -10.88 4.98 10.94
C GLN A 355 -11.93 3.92 10.68
N THR A 356 -11.89 3.23 9.53
CA THR A 356 -12.85 2.19 9.16
C THR A 356 -12.81 1.02 10.13
N VAL A 357 -11.63 0.52 10.47
CA VAL A 357 -11.50 -0.60 11.42
C VAL A 357 -11.91 -0.19 12.83
N ARG A 358 -11.61 1.05 13.25
CA ARG A 358 -12.11 1.60 14.54
C ARG A 358 -13.64 1.62 14.57
N LEU A 359 -14.25 2.02 13.46
CA LEU A 359 -15.71 2.05 13.31
C LEU A 359 -16.31 0.65 13.38
N ILE A 360 -15.68 -0.36 12.74
CA ILE A 360 -16.09 -1.76 12.87
C ILE A 360 -16.10 -2.18 14.33
N HIS A 361 -15.03 -1.90 15.08
CA HIS A 361 -14.96 -2.24 16.51
C HIS A 361 -16.03 -1.52 17.34
N GLN A 362 -16.32 -0.25 17.05
CA GLN A 362 -17.40 0.49 17.71
C GLN A 362 -18.77 -0.15 17.42
N ASN A 363 -19.03 -0.48 16.17
CA ASN A 363 -20.28 -1.13 15.77
C ASN A 363 -20.45 -2.48 16.46
N LEU A 364 -19.41 -3.29 16.52
CA LEU A 364 -19.41 -4.57 17.22
C LEU A 364 -19.67 -4.40 18.71
N PHE A 365 -19.00 -3.43 19.34
CA PHE A 365 -19.22 -3.11 20.76
C PHE A 365 -20.67 -2.75 21.05
N TRP A 366 -21.25 -1.85 20.26
CA TRP A 366 -22.66 -1.45 20.45
C TRP A 366 -23.61 -2.62 20.18
N ALA A 367 -23.39 -3.41 19.12
CA ALA A 367 -24.20 -4.59 18.83
C ALA A 367 -24.22 -5.60 20.00
N PHE A 368 -23.07 -5.78 20.69
CA PHE A 368 -22.97 -6.66 21.84
C PHE A 368 -23.59 -6.11 23.09
N ILE A 369 -23.38 -4.81 23.41
CA ILE A 369 -23.82 -4.22 24.67
C ILE A 369 -25.36 -4.20 24.79
N TYR A 370 -26.07 -4.01 23.66
CA TYR A 370 -27.52 -4.11 23.63
C TYR A 370 -28.02 -5.49 24.05
N ASN A 371 -27.38 -6.54 23.58
CA ASN A 371 -27.73 -7.91 23.93
C ASN A 371 -27.35 -8.23 25.39
N LEU A 372 -26.15 -7.80 25.83
CA LEU A 372 -25.64 -8.05 27.17
C LEU A 372 -26.55 -7.44 28.27
N ILE A 373 -27.06 -6.24 28.01
CA ILE A 373 -28.00 -5.55 28.95
C ILE A 373 -29.42 -6.07 28.75
N GLY A 374 -29.83 -6.32 27.52
CA GLY A 374 -31.19 -6.68 27.19
C GLY A 374 -31.59 -8.08 27.66
N ILE A 375 -30.70 -9.08 27.61
CA ILE A 375 -30.97 -10.46 27.97
C ILE A 375 -31.39 -10.57 29.46
N PRO A 376 -30.66 -10.02 30.44
CA PRO A 376 -31.10 -10.04 31.86
C PRO A 376 -32.45 -9.35 32.08
N ILE A 377 -32.70 -8.21 31.43
CA ILE A 377 -33.96 -7.48 31.54
C ILE A 377 -35.11 -8.34 30.95
N ALA A 378 -34.90 -8.96 29.81
CA ALA A 378 -35.88 -9.86 29.19
C ALA A 378 -36.15 -11.11 30.02
N ALA A 379 -35.12 -11.63 30.69
CA ALA A 379 -35.27 -12.74 31.64
C ALA A 379 -36.07 -12.38 32.88
N GLY A 380 -36.34 -11.08 33.14
CA GLY A 380 -37.18 -10.62 34.25
C GLY A 380 -36.40 -10.11 35.47
N LEU A 381 -35.11 -9.72 35.30
CA LEU A 381 -34.28 -9.22 36.40
C LEU A 381 -34.91 -7.99 37.12
N LEU A 382 -35.68 -7.18 36.41
CA LEU A 382 -36.34 -5.98 36.96
C LEU A 382 -37.72 -6.29 37.59
N TYR A 383 -38.28 -7.47 37.38
CA TYR A 383 -39.60 -7.82 37.87
C TYR A 383 -39.72 -7.74 39.39
N PRO A 384 -38.76 -8.23 40.20
CA PRO A 384 -38.86 -8.14 41.66
C PRO A 384 -38.82 -6.69 42.22
N ILE A 385 -38.29 -5.74 41.40
CA ILE A 385 -38.07 -4.36 41.79
C ILE A 385 -39.30 -3.51 41.44
N ASN A 386 -39.84 -3.66 40.23
CA ASN A 386 -40.87 -2.75 39.69
C ASN A 386 -42.02 -3.47 38.96
N GLY A 387 -42.06 -4.81 39.00
CA GLY A 387 -43.08 -5.62 38.32
C GLY A 387 -43.00 -5.61 36.79
N LEU A 388 -41.90 -5.12 36.22
CA LEU A 388 -41.76 -4.94 34.78
C LEU A 388 -41.21 -6.21 34.10
N LEU A 389 -41.98 -6.80 33.21
CA LEU A 389 -41.55 -7.82 32.26
C LEU A 389 -41.42 -7.20 30.88
N LEU A 390 -40.32 -7.47 30.21
CA LEU A 390 -40.10 -6.98 28.86
C LEU A 390 -41.01 -7.69 27.88
N ASN A 391 -41.87 -6.95 27.18
CA ASN A 391 -42.71 -7.49 26.11
C ASN A 391 -41.87 -7.78 24.90
N PRO A 392 -42.06 -8.91 24.21
CA PRO A 392 -41.37 -9.26 22.95
C PRO A 392 -41.44 -8.18 21.85
N MET A 393 -42.54 -7.39 21.82
CA MET A 393 -42.63 -6.25 20.90
C MET A 393 -41.62 -5.16 21.21
N LEU A 394 -41.42 -4.83 22.49
CA LEU A 394 -40.40 -3.86 22.93
C LEU A 394 -38.99 -4.38 22.69
N ALA A 395 -38.78 -5.69 22.93
CA ALA A 395 -37.52 -6.36 22.59
C ALA A 395 -37.20 -6.23 21.09
N SER A 396 -38.18 -6.50 20.21
CA SER A 396 -38.04 -6.37 18.76
C SER A 396 -37.75 -4.93 18.33
N ALA A 397 -38.44 -3.94 18.92
CA ALA A 397 -38.19 -2.53 18.67
C ALA A 397 -36.75 -2.12 19.06
N ALA A 398 -36.28 -2.56 20.24
CA ALA A 398 -34.92 -2.30 20.71
C ALA A 398 -33.87 -2.88 19.74
N MET A 399 -34.09 -4.08 19.19
CA MET A 399 -33.19 -4.69 18.22
C MET A 399 -33.21 -3.98 16.87
N ALA A 400 -34.37 -3.46 16.41
CA ALA A 400 -34.45 -2.63 15.22
C ALA A 400 -33.62 -1.32 15.40
N PHE A 401 -33.75 -0.66 16.55
CA PHE A 401 -32.94 0.53 16.87
C PHE A 401 -31.46 0.23 16.96
N SER A 402 -31.04 -0.93 17.47
CA SER A 402 -29.65 -1.38 17.47
C SER A 402 -29.10 -1.45 16.05
N SER A 403 -29.84 -2.06 15.11
CA SER A 403 -29.43 -2.17 13.71
C SER A 403 -29.35 -0.79 13.02
N VAL A 404 -30.32 0.09 13.27
CA VAL A 404 -30.33 1.46 12.75
C VAL A 404 -29.14 2.24 13.28
N SER A 405 -28.80 2.13 14.57
CA SER A 405 -27.66 2.84 15.18
C SER A 405 -26.32 2.40 14.58
N VAL A 406 -26.14 1.12 14.26
CA VAL A 406 -24.94 0.60 13.59
C VAL A 406 -24.80 1.19 12.19
N VAL A 407 -25.90 1.26 11.42
CA VAL A 407 -25.89 1.85 10.07
C VAL A 407 -25.58 3.36 10.15
N LEU A 408 -26.25 4.09 11.02
CA LEU A 408 -26.03 5.53 11.21
C LEU A 408 -24.58 5.82 11.66
N ASN A 409 -24.04 5.03 12.59
CA ASN A 409 -22.65 5.16 12.99
C ASN A 409 -21.69 4.92 11.83
N SER A 410 -21.99 3.92 10.98
CA SER A 410 -21.18 3.65 9.78
C SER A 410 -21.21 4.79 8.77
N LEU A 411 -22.36 5.42 8.59
CA LEU A 411 -22.50 6.57 7.67
C LEU A 411 -21.73 7.82 8.16
N ARG A 412 -21.41 7.94 9.45
CA ARG A 412 -20.57 9.05 9.96
C ARG A 412 -19.18 9.08 9.31
N LEU A 413 -18.67 7.96 8.85
CA LEU A 413 -17.38 7.92 8.14
C LEU A 413 -17.45 8.67 6.80
N ARG A 414 -18.62 8.79 6.21
CA ARG A 414 -18.80 9.45 4.90
C ARG A 414 -18.61 10.97 4.99
N TYR A 415 -19.01 11.55 6.10
CA TYR A 415 -18.87 12.97 6.41
C TYR A 415 -17.63 13.23 7.27
#